data_89a6f315b9285843081e19c5ddea1851
#
_entry.id   89a6f315b9285843081e19c5ddea1851
#
_cell.length_a   1.000
_cell.length_b   1.000
_cell.length_c   1.000
_cell.angle_alpha   90.00
_cell.angle_beta   90.00
_cell.angle_gamma   90.00
#
_symmetry.space_group_name_H-M   'P 1'
#
loop_
_entity.id
_entity.type
_entity.pdbx_description
1 polymer ?
#
loop_
_entity_poly.entity_id
_entity_poly.type
_entity_poly.pdbx_seq_one_letter_code
_entity_poly.pdbx_strand_id
1 'polypeptide(L)'
;EFDVGNAESPNAILGYALSLDMGLDRGAENMNLSLKFCSLKKDATTSIVPEENINTVSANYGGSFMTAGDMDVNTVFVPLSLAQELSDYDSNTVSGLYVFVKQGENAERVKERLQDLLPQTMVAKNRLEQEPAYFKIVKSEKLAVYLILSFIVFIASFNVMGSVSLFAMIKQNDIKILTSMGASKKRIRSIFFALGLTLSSI
;
A
#
# COMPACT_ATOMS: atom_id res chain seq x y z
N GLU A 1 -20.72 -12.07 -10.92
CA GLU A 1 -20.96 -10.81 -11.64
C GLU A 1 -22.09 -10.09 -10.90
N PHE A 2 -21.81 -8.90 -10.40
CA PHE A 2 -22.81 -8.13 -9.64
C PHE A 2 -23.64 -7.30 -10.63
N ASP A 3 -24.95 -7.44 -10.58
CA ASP A 3 -25.86 -6.67 -11.40
C ASP A 3 -26.33 -5.43 -10.62
N VAL A 4 -25.74 -4.28 -10.92
CA VAL A 4 -26.15 -2.99 -10.36
C VAL A 4 -27.43 -2.44 -11.01
N GLY A 5 -28.03 -3.15 -11.95
CA GLY A 5 -29.22 -2.72 -12.67
C GLY A 5 -28.95 -1.54 -13.64
N ASN A 6 -30.03 -0.95 -14.11
CA ASN A 6 -30.03 0.16 -15.05
C ASN A 6 -30.61 1.44 -14.40
N ALA A 7 -30.59 2.55 -15.13
CA ALA A 7 -31.17 3.82 -14.67
C ALA A 7 -32.67 3.73 -14.30
N GLU A 8 -33.42 2.81 -14.94
CA GLU A 8 -34.87 2.61 -14.68
C GLU A 8 -35.11 1.72 -13.43
N SER A 9 -34.17 0.83 -13.11
CA SER A 9 -34.25 -0.06 -11.93
C SER A 9 -32.86 -0.17 -11.30
N PRO A 10 -32.42 0.86 -10.58
CA PRO A 10 -31.10 0.87 -9.97
C PRO A 10 -31.03 -0.06 -8.76
N ASN A 11 -30.00 -0.90 -8.71
CA ASN A 11 -29.66 -1.74 -7.58
C ASN A 11 -28.43 -1.22 -6.87
N ALA A 12 -28.45 -1.23 -5.55
CA ALA A 12 -27.32 -0.89 -4.71
C ALA A 12 -26.72 -2.17 -4.10
N ILE A 13 -25.42 -2.36 -4.27
CA ILE A 13 -24.67 -3.45 -3.67
C ILE A 13 -23.79 -2.88 -2.57
N LEU A 14 -24.03 -3.28 -1.34
CA LEU A 14 -23.38 -2.75 -0.15
C LEU A 14 -22.18 -3.61 0.26
N GLY A 15 -21.18 -2.98 0.90
CA GLY A 15 -20.18 -3.74 1.63
C GLY A 15 -20.82 -4.56 2.75
N TYR A 16 -20.31 -5.76 3.01
CA TYR A 16 -20.92 -6.72 3.94
C TYR A 16 -21.04 -6.13 5.36
N ALA A 17 -20.00 -5.49 5.87
CA ALA A 17 -20.06 -4.87 7.18
C ALA A 17 -21.09 -3.75 7.25
N LEU A 18 -21.20 -2.92 6.21
CA LEU A 18 -22.22 -1.89 6.09
C LEU A 18 -23.63 -2.49 6.06
N SER A 19 -23.83 -3.60 5.34
CA SER A 19 -25.13 -4.29 5.29
C SER A 19 -25.53 -4.86 6.65
N LEU A 20 -24.56 -5.36 7.44
CA LEU A 20 -24.77 -5.82 8.80
C LEU A 20 -25.20 -4.67 9.74
N ASP A 21 -24.49 -3.54 9.68
CA ASP A 21 -24.79 -2.37 10.49
C ASP A 21 -26.19 -1.81 10.21
N MET A 22 -26.65 -1.91 8.96
CA MET A 22 -28.00 -1.55 8.53
C MET A 22 -29.05 -2.64 8.83
N GLY A 23 -28.66 -3.80 9.34
CA GLY A 23 -29.55 -4.90 9.63
C GLY A 23 -30.11 -5.64 8.40
N LEU A 24 -29.39 -5.56 7.27
CA LEU A 24 -29.81 -6.12 5.97
C LEU A 24 -29.30 -7.55 5.72
N ASP A 25 -28.67 -8.19 6.69
CA ASP A 25 -28.05 -9.51 6.56
C ASP A 25 -29.03 -10.69 6.45
N ARG A 26 -30.33 -10.45 6.57
CA ARG A 26 -31.33 -11.53 6.64
C ARG A 26 -31.92 -11.94 5.28
N GLY A 27 -31.04 -12.36 4.35
CA GLY A 27 -31.42 -13.19 3.19
C GLY A 27 -32.48 -12.59 2.24
N ALA A 28 -33.20 -13.47 1.56
CA ALA A 28 -34.14 -13.19 0.47
C ALA A 28 -35.29 -12.20 0.82
N GLU A 29 -35.56 -11.93 2.09
CA GLU A 29 -36.61 -11.00 2.53
C GLU A 29 -36.30 -9.55 2.18
N ASN A 30 -35.03 -9.21 1.95
CA ASN A 30 -34.58 -7.84 1.67
C ASN A 30 -34.51 -7.49 0.17
N MET A 31 -34.83 -8.41 -0.74
CA MET A 31 -34.69 -8.19 -2.19
C MET A 31 -35.57 -7.07 -2.77
N ASN A 32 -36.61 -6.63 -2.04
CA ASN A 32 -37.48 -5.52 -2.46
C ASN A 32 -37.33 -4.27 -1.59
N LEU A 33 -36.25 -4.18 -0.83
CA LEU A 33 -36.01 -3.04 0.04
C LEU A 33 -35.43 -1.87 -0.77
N SER A 34 -36.13 -0.73 -0.71
CA SER A 34 -35.63 0.52 -1.30
C SER A 34 -34.73 1.26 -0.32
N LEU A 35 -33.49 1.47 -0.71
CA LEU A 35 -32.51 2.23 0.04
C LEU A 35 -32.49 3.69 -0.44
N LYS A 36 -32.46 4.62 0.51
CA LYS A 36 -32.41 6.05 0.26
C LYS A 36 -31.01 6.57 0.51
N PHE A 37 -30.39 7.16 -0.51
CA PHE A 37 -29.08 7.80 -0.41
C PHE A 37 -29.25 9.31 -0.41
N CYS A 38 -28.56 9.99 0.50
CA CYS A 38 -28.62 11.43 0.67
C CYS A 38 -27.22 12.03 0.59
N SER A 39 -27.07 13.10 -0.18
CA SER A 39 -25.82 13.87 -0.27
C SER A 39 -26.11 15.36 -0.19
N LEU A 40 -25.17 16.12 0.37
CA LEU A 40 -25.26 17.58 0.35
C LEU A 40 -25.01 18.10 -1.07
N LYS A 41 -25.82 19.05 -1.52
CA LYS A 41 -25.61 19.75 -2.78
C LYS A 41 -24.30 20.52 -2.76
N LYS A 42 -23.65 20.60 -3.91
CA LYS A 42 -22.36 21.28 -4.07
C LYS A 42 -22.42 22.78 -3.76
N ASP A 43 -23.55 23.41 -4.04
CA ASP A 43 -23.79 24.85 -3.83
C ASP A 43 -24.67 25.11 -2.59
N ALA A 44 -24.68 24.19 -1.62
CA ALA A 44 -25.46 24.36 -0.40
C ALA A 44 -25.03 25.64 0.34
N THR A 45 -25.72 26.72 0.10
CA THR A 45 -25.69 27.95 0.91
C THR A 45 -26.48 27.69 2.19
N THR A 46 -26.14 28.39 3.27
CA THR A 46 -26.78 28.28 4.59
C THR A 46 -28.26 28.64 4.52
N SER A 47 -29.04 27.78 3.88
CA SER A 47 -30.50 27.89 3.81
C SER A 47 -31.09 27.37 5.11
N ILE A 48 -32.07 28.06 5.61
CA ILE A 48 -32.77 27.73 6.87
C ILE A 48 -33.59 26.44 6.73
N VAL A 49 -33.82 25.99 5.47
CA VAL A 49 -34.56 24.74 5.16
C VAL A 49 -33.58 23.65 4.79
N PRO A 50 -33.33 22.63 5.64
CA PRO A 50 -32.35 21.58 5.37
C PRO A 50 -32.65 20.75 4.14
N GLU A 51 -33.91 20.58 3.77
CA GLU A 51 -34.36 19.73 2.66
C GLU A 51 -33.98 20.25 1.27
N GLU A 52 -33.80 21.58 1.12
CA GLU A 52 -33.40 22.18 -0.17
C GLU A 52 -31.92 21.95 -0.52
N ASN A 53 -31.10 21.61 0.49
CA ASN A 53 -29.66 21.43 0.37
C ASN A 53 -29.22 19.98 0.20
N ILE A 54 -30.17 19.04 0.08
CA ILE A 54 -29.88 17.61 0.04
C ILE A 54 -30.38 17.03 -1.28
N ASN A 55 -29.48 16.35 -2.01
CA ASN A 55 -29.86 15.46 -3.09
C ASN A 55 -30.23 14.11 -2.50
N THR A 56 -31.35 13.56 -2.96
CA THR A 56 -31.83 12.25 -2.49
C THR A 56 -32.16 11.37 -3.69
N VAL A 57 -31.56 10.19 -3.74
CA VAL A 57 -31.81 9.16 -4.74
C VAL A 57 -32.18 7.85 -4.06
N SER A 58 -32.90 6.98 -4.77
CA SER A 58 -33.31 5.69 -4.25
C SER A 58 -32.85 4.57 -5.15
N ALA A 59 -32.39 3.46 -4.56
CA ALA A 59 -32.05 2.23 -5.27
C ALA A 59 -32.55 1.02 -4.49
N ASN A 60 -32.82 -0.09 -5.19
CA ASN A 60 -33.19 -1.33 -4.54
C ASN A 60 -31.96 -2.02 -3.95
N TYR A 61 -32.14 -2.73 -2.85
CA TYR A 61 -31.09 -3.55 -2.30
C TYR A 61 -30.81 -4.75 -3.23
N GLY A 62 -29.64 -4.78 -3.87
CA GLY A 62 -29.23 -5.83 -4.81
C GLY A 62 -28.33 -6.90 -4.18
N GLY A 63 -27.90 -6.72 -2.92
CA GLY A 63 -27.05 -7.66 -2.22
C GLY A 63 -25.85 -7.03 -1.53
N SER A 64 -24.98 -7.86 -0.99
CA SER A 64 -23.74 -7.41 -0.35
C SER A 64 -22.50 -8.09 -0.96
N PHE A 65 -21.37 -7.40 -0.91
CA PHE A 65 -20.07 -7.93 -1.29
C PHE A 65 -19.14 -7.94 -0.08
N MET A 66 -18.19 -8.88 -0.06
CA MET A 66 -17.18 -8.99 0.97
C MET A 66 -15.79 -8.95 0.32
N THR A 67 -14.94 -8.06 0.80
CA THR A 67 -13.52 -7.97 0.42
C THR A 67 -12.65 -7.93 1.68
N ALA A 68 -11.37 -8.11 1.51
CA ALA A 68 -10.43 -7.92 2.62
C ALA A 68 -10.06 -6.43 2.71
N GLY A 69 -10.70 -5.67 3.61
CA GLY A 69 -10.32 -4.28 3.88
C GLY A 69 -11.49 -3.34 4.19
N ASP A 70 -11.19 -2.04 4.25
CA ASP A 70 -12.13 -0.99 4.65
C ASP A 70 -13.30 -0.78 3.65
N MET A 71 -13.21 -1.37 2.45
CA MET A 71 -14.27 -1.25 1.45
C MET A 71 -15.59 -1.87 1.93
N ASP A 72 -15.53 -2.90 2.77
CA ASP A 72 -16.73 -3.56 3.30
C ASP A 72 -17.55 -2.68 4.23
N VAL A 73 -16.93 -1.66 4.83
CA VAL A 73 -17.56 -0.74 5.79
C VAL A 73 -18.09 0.52 5.12
N ASN A 74 -17.41 1.01 4.06
CA ASN A 74 -17.59 2.37 3.56
C ASN A 74 -17.98 2.45 2.08
N THR A 75 -18.21 1.32 1.40
CA THR A 75 -18.42 1.33 -0.04
C THR A 75 -19.78 0.78 -0.44
N VAL A 76 -20.40 1.46 -1.38
CA VAL A 76 -21.63 1.03 -2.05
C VAL A 76 -21.42 1.13 -3.55
N PHE A 77 -21.76 0.10 -4.29
CA PHE A 77 -21.79 0.10 -5.74
C PHE A 77 -23.21 0.39 -6.22
N VAL A 78 -23.33 1.40 -7.07
CA VAL A 78 -24.60 1.81 -7.70
C VAL A 78 -24.36 2.11 -9.18
N PRO A 79 -25.39 2.19 -10.02
CA PRO A 79 -25.23 2.67 -11.40
C PRO A 79 -24.59 4.06 -11.43
N LEU A 80 -23.74 4.29 -12.44
CA LEU A 80 -23.02 5.57 -12.58
C LEU A 80 -23.97 6.78 -12.66
N SER A 81 -25.08 6.64 -13.37
CA SER A 81 -26.10 7.70 -13.48
C SER A 81 -26.66 8.12 -12.11
N LEU A 82 -26.91 7.16 -11.24
CA LEU A 82 -27.42 7.41 -9.88
C LEU A 82 -26.35 8.11 -9.02
N ALA A 83 -25.10 7.67 -9.14
CA ALA A 83 -23.99 8.32 -8.43
C ALA A 83 -23.75 9.76 -8.90
N GLN A 84 -23.89 10.03 -10.19
CA GLN A 84 -23.80 11.38 -10.76
C GLN A 84 -24.91 12.28 -10.26
N GLU A 85 -26.16 11.79 -10.28
CA GLU A 85 -27.32 12.52 -9.75
C GLU A 85 -27.15 12.84 -8.25
N LEU A 86 -26.73 11.86 -7.46
CA LEU A 86 -26.49 12.04 -6.01
C LEU A 86 -25.40 13.08 -5.73
N SER A 87 -24.35 13.11 -6.57
CA SER A 87 -23.19 13.99 -6.40
C SER A 87 -23.31 15.35 -7.11
N ASP A 88 -24.45 15.61 -7.74
CA ASP A 88 -24.70 16.83 -8.54
C ASP A 88 -23.64 17.00 -9.65
N TYR A 89 -23.39 15.92 -10.37
CA TYR A 89 -22.46 15.87 -11.51
C TYR A 89 -23.21 15.74 -12.83
N ASP A 90 -22.70 16.40 -13.85
CA ASP A 90 -23.15 16.19 -15.22
C ASP A 90 -22.85 14.78 -15.69
N SER A 91 -23.62 14.28 -16.66
CA SER A 91 -23.46 12.93 -17.25
C SER A 91 -22.07 12.66 -17.83
N ASN A 92 -21.27 13.68 -18.13
CA ASN A 92 -19.90 13.57 -18.64
C ASN A 92 -18.82 13.75 -17.54
N THR A 93 -19.23 13.91 -16.30
CA THR A 93 -18.31 14.16 -15.17
C THR A 93 -18.18 12.91 -14.32
N VAL A 94 -16.95 12.52 -14.02
CA VAL A 94 -16.60 11.44 -13.10
C VAL A 94 -15.50 11.90 -12.15
N SER A 95 -15.49 11.39 -10.91
CA SER A 95 -14.48 11.72 -9.92
C SER A 95 -13.16 10.96 -10.11
N GLY A 96 -13.19 9.84 -10.82
CA GLY A 96 -12.01 9.04 -11.11
C GLY A 96 -12.27 7.96 -12.13
N LEU A 97 -11.20 7.45 -12.72
CA LEU A 97 -11.23 6.36 -13.69
C LEU A 97 -10.30 5.24 -13.24
N TYR A 98 -10.82 4.02 -13.18
CA TYR A 98 -10.00 2.85 -12.95
C TYR A 98 -9.48 2.28 -14.26
N VAL A 99 -8.15 2.18 -14.38
CA VAL A 99 -7.47 1.62 -15.55
C VAL A 99 -6.86 0.28 -15.20
N PHE A 100 -7.29 -0.78 -15.88
CA PHE A 100 -6.72 -2.11 -15.70
C PHE A 100 -5.55 -2.32 -16.65
N VAL A 101 -4.39 -2.60 -16.09
CA VAL A 101 -3.18 -2.89 -16.86
C VAL A 101 -3.18 -4.35 -17.29
N LYS A 102 -2.85 -4.61 -18.56
CA LYS A 102 -2.80 -5.97 -19.10
C LYS A 102 -1.77 -6.81 -18.35
N GLN A 103 -2.09 -8.08 -18.14
CA GLN A 103 -1.21 -9.02 -17.44
C GLN A 103 0.14 -9.14 -18.16
N GLY A 104 1.24 -8.95 -17.42
CA GLY A 104 2.61 -8.95 -17.94
C GLY A 104 3.20 -7.58 -18.26
N GLU A 105 2.39 -6.51 -18.21
CA GLU A 105 2.90 -5.13 -18.35
C GLU A 105 3.31 -4.53 -17.01
N ASN A 106 4.29 -3.64 -17.04
CA ASN A 106 4.75 -2.93 -15.84
C ASN A 106 3.82 -1.74 -15.54
N ALA A 107 3.06 -1.85 -14.46
CA ALA A 107 2.09 -0.82 -14.03
C ALA A 107 2.73 0.56 -13.83
N GLU A 108 3.99 0.64 -13.37
CA GLU A 108 4.69 1.92 -13.18
C GLU A 108 4.97 2.64 -14.50
N ARG A 109 5.42 1.90 -15.52
CA ARG A 109 5.63 2.47 -16.87
C ARG A 109 4.32 2.93 -17.50
N VAL A 110 3.24 2.17 -17.30
CA VAL A 110 1.92 2.57 -17.81
C VAL A 110 1.44 3.84 -17.11
N LYS A 111 1.63 3.95 -15.81
CA LYS A 111 1.32 5.13 -15.03
C LYS A 111 2.08 6.37 -15.52
N GLU A 112 3.41 6.26 -15.71
CA GLU A 112 4.23 7.37 -16.23
C GLU A 112 3.70 7.85 -17.59
N ARG A 113 3.44 6.94 -18.51
CA ARG A 113 2.89 7.27 -19.84
C ARG A 113 1.49 7.89 -19.76
N LEU A 114 0.65 7.43 -18.84
CA LEU A 114 -0.66 8.04 -18.61
C LEU A 114 -0.52 9.45 -18.02
N GLN A 115 0.40 9.64 -17.07
CA GLN A 115 0.62 10.96 -16.47
C GLN A 115 1.10 11.99 -17.48
N ASP A 116 1.88 11.60 -18.48
CA ASP A 116 2.34 12.47 -19.58
C ASP A 116 1.19 12.90 -20.51
N LEU A 117 0.13 12.09 -20.59
CA LEU A 117 -1.04 12.36 -21.44
C LEU A 117 -2.15 13.11 -20.69
N LEU A 118 -2.14 13.09 -19.37
CA LEU A 118 -3.17 13.71 -18.55
C LEU A 118 -2.90 15.21 -18.34
N PRO A 119 -3.96 16.04 -18.28
CA PRO A 119 -3.81 17.44 -17.89
C PRO A 119 -3.29 17.52 -16.44
N GLN A 120 -2.66 18.64 -16.09
CA GLN A 120 -2.06 18.87 -14.76
C GLN A 120 -3.05 18.79 -13.59
N THR A 121 -4.33 18.85 -13.86
CA THR A 121 -5.41 18.70 -12.87
C THR A 121 -5.71 17.26 -12.51
N MET A 122 -5.21 16.29 -13.28
CA MET A 122 -5.43 14.86 -13.07
C MET A 122 -4.13 14.17 -12.67
N VAL A 123 -4.23 13.24 -11.73
CA VAL A 123 -3.09 12.48 -11.20
C VAL A 123 -3.35 10.99 -11.37
N ALA A 124 -2.45 10.30 -12.08
CA ALA A 124 -2.45 8.84 -12.14
C ALA A 124 -1.82 8.27 -10.88
N LYS A 125 -2.56 7.44 -10.15
CA LYS A 125 -2.07 6.75 -8.94
C LYS A 125 -2.08 5.25 -9.17
N ASN A 126 -1.03 4.56 -8.78
CA ASN A 126 -1.04 3.11 -8.70
C ASN A 126 -1.74 2.65 -7.40
N ARG A 127 -2.02 1.35 -7.28
CA ARG A 127 -2.70 0.78 -6.12
C ARG A 127 -1.99 1.09 -4.78
N LEU A 128 -0.65 1.14 -4.80
CA LEU A 128 0.15 1.42 -3.59
C LEU A 128 0.04 2.89 -3.15
N GLU A 129 -0.15 3.79 -4.11
CA GLU A 129 -0.27 5.24 -3.84
C GLU A 129 -1.70 5.65 -3.45
N GLN A 130 -2.69 4.81 -3.71
CA GLN A 130 -4.06 5.05 -3.28
C GLN A 130 -4.22 4.96 -1.76
N GLU A 131 -3.36 4.16 -1.10
CA GLU A 131 -3.34 4.01 0.36
C GLU A 131 -2.02 4.53 0.95
N PRO A 132 -1.85 5.86 1.07
CA PRO A 132 -0.59 6.46 1.51
C PRO A 132 -0.20 6.07 2.94
N ALA A 133 -1.16 5.78 3.81
CA ALA A 133 -0.91 5.31 5.17
C ALA A 133 -0.23 3.93 5.16
N TYR A 134 -0.74 2.99 4.38
CA TYR A 134 -0.15 1.65 4.23
C TYR A 134 1.26 1.71 3.64
N PHE A 135 1.45 2.53 2.60
CA PHE A 135 2.77 2.71 1.97
C PHE A 135 3.81 3.30 2.95
N LYS A 136 3.38 4.24 3.79
CA LYS A 136 4.25 4.84 4.82
C LYS A 136 4.67 3.80 5.87
N ILE A 137 3.76 2.93 6.29
CA ILE A 137 4.04 1.83 7.24
C ILE A 137 5.05 0.86 6.65
N VAL A 138 4.82 0.36 5.43
CA VAL A 138 5.73 -0.59 4.75
C VAL A 138 7.13 0.02 4.54
N LYS A 139 7.21 1.32 4.22
CA LYS A 139 8.49 2.01 4.05
C LYS A 139 9.25 2.15 5.37
N SER A 140 8.56 2.46 6.47
CA SER A 140 9.18 2.57 7.80
C SER A 140 9.62 1.21 8.32
N GLU A 141 8.85 0.14 8.07
CA GLU A 141 9.22 -1.23 8.42
C GLU A 141 10.50 -1.68 7.72
N LYS A 142 10.61 -1.45 6.41
CA LYS A 142 11.84 -1.73 5.66
C LYS A 142 13.05 -1.00 6.25
N LEU A 143 12.90 0.26 6.59
CA LEU A 143 13.97 1.05 7.19
C LEU A 143 14.40 0.47 8.55
N ALA A 144 13.45 0.06 9.39
CA ALA A 144 13.72 -0.58 10.66
C ALA A 144 14.49 -1.90 10.49
N VAL A 145 14.09 -2.75 9.52
CA VAL A 145 14.79 -3.99 9.19
C VAL A 145 16.22 -3.72 8.74
N TYR A 146 16.45 -2.74 7.87
CA TYR A 146 17.81 -2.37 7.44
C TYR A 146 18.67 -1.87 8.58
N LEU A 147 18.12 -1.09 9.52
CA LEU A 147 18.85 -0.65 10.71
C LEU A 147 19.27 -1.83 11.59
N ILE A 148 18.34 -2.76 11.86
CA ILE A 148 18.62 -3.95 12.66
C ILE A 148 19.72 -4.80 12.00
N LEU A 149 19.61 -5.07 10.69
CA LEU A 149 20.63 -5.83 9.96
C LEU A 149 21.98 -5.12 9.99
N SER A 150 22.01 -3.80 9.83
CA SER A 150 23.24 -3.00 9.94
C SER A 150 23.89 -3.14 11.32
N PHE A 151 23.10 -3.10 12.37
CA PHE A 151 23.59 -3.29 13.75
C PHE A 151 24.17 -4.70 13.97
N ILE A 152 23.51 -5.73 13.45
CA ILE A 152 24.00 -7.12 13.55
C ILE A 152 25.36 -7.24 12.86
N VAL A 153 25.48 -6.73 11.62
CA VAL A 153 26.77 -6.74 10.88
C VAL A 153 27.85 -5.96 11.63
N PHE A 154 27.47 -4.83 12.22
CA PHE A 154 28.40 -4.02 13.02
C PHE A 154 28.93 -4.80 14.23
N ILE A 155 28.06 -5.44 15.04
CA ILE A 155 28.45 -6.25 16.18
C ILE A 155 29.33 -7.44 15.74
N ALA A 156 28.95 -8.14 14.67
CA ALA A 156 29.74 -9.22 14.12
C ALA A 156 31.14 -8.78 13.72
N SER A 157 31.27 -7.59 13.12
CA SER A 157 32.56 -7.01 12.73
C SER A 157 33.47 -6.77 13.94
N PHE A 158 32.91 -6.30 15.06
CA PHE A 158 33.68 -6.12 16.31
C PHE A 158 34.18 -7.46 16.88
N ASN A 159 33.34 -8.49 16.85
CA ASN A 159 33.74 -9.82 17.31
C ASN A 159 34.92 -10.37 16.49
N VAL A 160 34.86 -10.23 15.16
CA VAL A 160 35.97 -10.65 14.28
C VAL A 160 37.24 -9.84 14.55
N MET A 161 37.11 -8.53 14.71
CA MET A 161 38.26 -7.65 15.03
C MET A 161 38.89 -8.06 16.36
N GLY A 162 38.11 -8.33 17.41
CA GLY A 162 38.58 -8.80 18.70
C GLY A 162 39.34 -10.12 18.60
N SER A 163 38.76 -11.09 17.86
CA SER A 163 39.37 -12.42 17.67
C SER A 163 40.70 -12.31 16.93
N VAL A 164 40.77 -11.54 15.86
CA VAL A 164 42.02 -11.31 15.07
C VAL A 164 43.08 -10.61 15.95
N SER A 165 42.68 -9.62 16.75
CA SER A 165 43.58 -8.90 17.63
C SER A 165 44.17 -9.80 18.71
N LEU A 166 43.34 -10.65 19.34
CA LEU A 166 43.78 -11.65 20.34
C LEU A 166 44.75 -12.64 19.72
N PHE A 167 44.42 -13.15 18.52
CA PHE A 167 45.30 -14.07 17.80
C PHE A 167 46.65 -13.42 17.45
N ALA A 168 46.65 -12.17 17.02
CA ALA A 168 47.87 -11.42 16.75
C ALA A 168 48.74 -11.24 17.99
N MET A 169 48.14 -11.01 19.18
CA MET A 169 48.86 -10.95 20.47
C MET A 169 49.51 -12.27 20.82
N ILE A 170 48.77 -13.38 20.71
CA ILE A 170 49.29 -14.73 21.02
C ILE A 170 50.47 -15.06 20.09
N LYS A 171 50.40 -14.69 18.85
CA LYS A 171 51.40 -14.95 17.80
C LYS A 171 52.50 -13.89 17.70
N GLN A 172 52.58 -12.98 18.65
CA GLN A 172 53.50 -11.84 18.60
C GLN A 172 54.99 -12.25 18.52
N ASN A 173 55.35 -13.35 19.23
CA ASN A 173 56.74 -13.84 19.17
C ASN A 173 57.06 -14.48 17.81
N ASP A 174 56.14 -15.24 17.25
CA ASP A 174 56.31 -15.86 15.91
C ASP A 174 56.44 -14.75 14.84
N ILE A 175 55.69 -13.66 14.97
CA ILE A 175 55.77 -12.49 14.10
C ILE A 175 57.16 -11.83 14.20
N LYS A 176 57.70 -11.71 15.39
CA LYS A 176 59.05 -11.15 15.59
C LYS A 176 60.12 -11.98 14.92
N ILE A 177 60.04 -13.32 15.04
CA ILE A 177 60.96 -14.29 14.41
C ILE A 177 60.90 -14.14 12.89
N LEU A 178 59.70 -14.17 12.31
CA LEU A 178 59.49 -13.99 10.86
C LEU A 178 60.03 -12.64 10.35
N THR A 179 59.87 -11.57 11.15
CA THR A 179 60.41 -10.27 10.83
C THR A 179 61.94 -10.26 10.82
N SER A 180 62.59 -10.92 11.82
CA SER A 180 64.02 -11.09 11.89
C SER A 180 64.59 -11.92 10.75
N MET A 181 63.79 -12.82 10.20
CA MET A 181 64.16 -13.64 8.98
C MET A 181 63.92 -12.84 7.70
N GLY A 182 63.52 -11.56 7.76
CA GLY A 182 63.37 -10.69 6.57
C GLY A 182 61.96 -10.69 5.94
N ALA A 183 60.94 -11.23 6.62
CA ALA A 183 59.58 -11.17 6.12
C ALA A 183 59.06 -9.73 6.15
N SER A 184 58.55 -9.25 5.00
CA SER A 184 58.01 -7.88 4.90
C SER A 184 56.70 -7.73 5.68
N LYS A 185 56.46 -6.55 6.27
CA LYS A 185 55.20 -6.23 6.99
C LYS A 185 53.95 -6.45 6.14
N LYS A 186 54.02 -6.27 4.80
CA LYS A 186 52.94 -6.54 3.86
C LYS A 186 52.59 -8.04 3.83
N ARG A 187 53.55 -8.93 3.81
CA ARG A 187 53.34 -10.38 3.78
C ARG A 187 52.73 -10.90 5.08
N ILE A 188 53.19 -10.40 6.22
CA ILE A 188 52.61 -10.71 7.53
C ILE A 188 51.15 -10.27 7.60
N ARG A 189 50.83 -9.03 7.17
CA ARG A 189 49.45 -8.52 7.11
C ARG A 189 48.53 -9.37 6.21
N SER A 190 49.04 -9.81 5.06
CA SER A 190 48.27 -10.67 4.15
C SER A 190 47.90 -12.02 4.78
N ILE A 191 48.81 -12.61 5.56
CA ILE A 191 48.55 -13.88 6.29
C ILE A 191 47.43 -13.69 7.30
N PHE A 192 47.45 -12.61 8.09
CA PHE A 192 46.40 -12.32 9.08
C PHE A 192 45.07 -11.98 8.43
N PHE A 193 45.08 -11.31 7.28
CA PHE A 193 43.87 -11.03 6.51
C PHE A 193 43.24 -12.31 5.96
N ALA A 194 44.06 -13.19 5.38
CA ALA A 194 43.59 -14.49 4.89
C ALA A 194 43.00 -15.36 6.03
N LEU A 195 43.64 -15.33 7.20
CA LEU A 195 43.15 -16.04 8.38
C LEU A 195 41.80 -15.49 8.87
N GLY A 196 41.63 -14.16 8.88
CA GLY A 196 40.36 -13.53 9.20
C GLY A 196 39.24 -13.93 8.25
N LEU A 197 39.52 -14.03 6.95
CA LEU A 197 38.58 -14.49 5.93
C LEU A 197 38.17 -15.96 6.15
N THR A 198 39.14 -16.84 6.45
CA THR A 198 38.84 -18.26 6.68
C THR A 198 38.00 -18.48 7.95
N LEU A 199 38.26 -17.72 9.02
CA LEU A 199 37.46 -17.76 10.26
C LEU A 199 36.05 -17.20 10.07
N SER A 200 35.86 -16.27 9.14
CA SER A 200 34.54 -15.70 8.82
C SER A 200 33.71 -16.60 7.90
N SER A 201 34.31 -17.64 7.32
CA SER A 201 33.67 -18.57 6.35
C SER A 201 33.13 -19.84 7.03
N ILE A 202 33.36 -20.01 8.32
CA ILE A 202 32.87 -21.11 9.16
C ILE A 202 31.68 -20.63 10.00
#